data_cb8fefbbc29e7f70962af9d021521e17
#
_entry.id   cb8fefbbc29e7f70962af9d021521e17
#
_cell.length_a   1.000
_cell.length_b   1.000
_cell.length_c   1.000
_cell.angle_alpha   90.00
_cell.angle_beta   90.00
_cell.angle_gamma   90.00
#
_symmetry.space_group_name_H-M   'P 1'
#
loop_
_entity.id
_entity.type
_entity.pdbx_description
1 polymer ?
#
loop_
_entity_poly.entity_id
_entity_poly.type
_entity_poly.pdbx_seq_one_letter_code
_entity_poly.pdbx_strand_id
1 'polypeptide(L)'
;MSKKPGLTVLAGPTAVGKGTVSTYIRDNYPGVWLSVSATTRPPRPGEHDGIHYFFKSAEEFDSLIENGELLEWAVVHGRNRYGTLRSTVEAAIAEGRSVLLEIDLQGARQVKEAVPDAQFVFLAPPSWDEMVRRLVGRGTESAEEQRQRLETAKLELAAEPEFDHTVINDDVRRAADELVSLMGLTPNP
;
A
#
# COMPACT_ATOMS: atom_id res chain seq x y z
N MET A 1 -7.35 -20.58 17.85
CA MET A 1 -7.80 -19.16 17.84
C MET A 1 -6.93 -18.41 16.83
N SER A 2 -7.47 -18.02 15.68
CA SER A 2 -6.72 -17.18 14.75
C SER A 2 -6.45 -15.83 15.40
N LYS A 3 -5.19 -15.49 15.52
CA LYS A 3 -4.73 -14.17 15.98
C LYS A 3 -5.34 -13.14 15.03
N LYS A 4 -6.16 -12.21 15.52
CA LYS A 4 -6.56 -11.05 14.72
C LYS A 4 -5.29 -10.26 14.42
N PRO A 5 -4.87 -10.13 13.17
CA PRO A 5 -3.70 -9.33 12.88
C PRO A 5 -4.03 -7.86 13.19
N GLY A 6 -3.29 -7.23 14.09
CA GLY A 6 -3.40 -5.79 14.33
C GLY A 6 -2.94 -4.97 13.13
N LEU A 7 -2.07 -5.54 12.28
CA LEU A 7 -1.46 -4.91 11.13
C LEU A 7 -1.60 -5.79 9.88
N THR A 8 -2.20 -5.22 8.84
CA THR A 8 -2.29 -5.82 7.50
C THR A 8 -1.59 -4.92 6.49
N VAL A 9 -0.76 -5.53 5.66
CA VAL A 9 -0.03 -4.87 4.58
C VAL A 9 -0.64 -5.27 3.25
N LEU A 10 -1.10 -4.29 2.48
CA LEU A 10 -1.57 -4.45 1.11
C LEU A 10 -0.48 -3.99 0.16
N ALA A 11 0.03 -4.88 -0.66
CA ALA A 11 0.94 -4.54 -1.75
C ALA A 11 0.51 -5.26 -3.04
N GLY A 12 1.19 -4.98 -4.11
CA GLY A 12 0.88 -5.54 -5.44
C GLY A 12 1.46 -4.67 -6.54
N PRO A 13 1.37 -5.10 -7.79
CA PRO A 13 1.99 -4.41 -8.90
C PRO A 13 1.43 -3.02 -9.13
N THR A 14 2.22 -2.21 -9.81
CA THR A 14 1.80 -0.89 -10.29
C THR A 14 0.53 -1.02 -11.15
N ALA A 15 -0.40 -0.08 -11.00
CA ALA A 15 -1.68 -0.03 -11.72
C ALA A 15 -2.68 -1.17 -11.41
N VAL A 16 -2.44 -2.01 -10.41
CA VAL A 16 -3.41 -3.04 -10.00
C VAL A 16 -4.66 -2.47 -9.32
N GLY A 17 -4.61 -1.22 -8.86
CA GLY A 17 -5.73 -0.54 -8.23
C GLY A 17 -5.70 -0.52 -6.70
N LYS A 18 -4.51 -0.63 -6.07
CA LYS A 18 -4.34 -0.55 -4.60
C LYS A 18 -5.02 0.69 -4.02
N GLY A 19 -4.71 1.87 -4.56
CA GLY A 19 -5.27 3.13 -4.08
C GLY A 19 -6.78 3.22 -4.19
N THR A 20 -7.38 2.62 -5.22
CA THR A 20 -8.84 2.57 -5.38
C THR A 20 -9.48 1.66 -4.33
N VAL A 21 -8.90 0.49 -4.08
CA VAL A 21 -9.39 -0.45 -3.06
C VAL A 21 -9.24 0.15 -1.66
N SER A 22 -8.09 0.71 -1.32
CA SER A 22 -7.84 1.30 0.00
C SER A 22 -8.72 2.53 0.26
N THR A 23 -8.96 3.38 -0.76
CA THR A 23 -9.90 4.50 -0.67
C THR A 23 -11.32 4.00 -0.43
N TYR A 24 -11.76 2.98 -1.16
CA TYR A 24 -13.08 2.37 -0.93
C TYR A 24 -13.23 1.85 0.50
N ILE A 25 -12.20 1.17 1.01
CA ILE A 25 -12.18 0.67 2.40
C ILE A 25 -12.27 1.83 3.38
N ARG A 26 -11.47 2.87 3.23
CA ARG A 26 -11.51 4.05 4.10
C ARG A 26 -12.91 4.67 4.16
N ASP A 27 -13.58 4.76 3.01
CA ASP A 27 -14.86 5.45 2.90
C ASP A 27 -16.07 4.59 3.36
N ASN A 28 -15.94 3.25 3.37
CA ASN A 28 -17.02 2.33 3.67
C ASN A 28 -16.82 1.46 4.91
N TYR A 29 -15.60 1.37 5.44
CA TYR A 29 -15.28 0.49 6.58
C TYR A 29 -14.62 1.29 7.72
N PRO A 30 -15.41 1.97 8.57
CA PRO A 30 -14.87 2.81 9.66
C PRO A 30 -14.07 2.02 10.72
N GLY A 31 -14.19 0.68 10.74
CA GLY A 31 -13.39 -0.19 11.59
C GLY A 31 -11.95 -0.38 11.13
N VAL A 32 -11.62 0.02 9.90
CA VAL A 32 -10.27 -0.04 9.35
C VAL A 32 -9.59 1.31 9.48
N TRP A 33 -8.40 1.33 10.07
CA TRP A 33 -7.55 2.51 10.09
C TRP A 33 -6.52 2.41 8.97
N LEU A 34 -6.70 3.24 7.93
CA LEU A 34 -5.74 3.34 6.83
C LEU A 34 -4.61 4.27 7.23
N SER A 35 -3.37 3.78 7.19
CA SER A 35 -2.20 4.57 7.53
C SER A 35 -1.98 5.71 6.55
N VAL A 36 -1.58 6.87 7.08
CA VAL A 36 -1.16 8.04 6.31
C VAL A 36 0.36 8.02 6.20
N SER A 37 0.89 8.01 4.97
CA SER A 37 2.32 7.98 4.70
C SER A 37 2.97 9.35 4.87
N ALA A 38 4.25 9.37 5.26
CA ALA A 38 5.10 10.54 5.15
C ALA A 38 5.69 10.64 3.73
N THR A 39 5.91 11.85 3.24
CA THR A 39 6.53 12.09 1.92
C THR A 39 7.32 13.38 1.88
N THR A 40 8.39 13.38 1.07
CA THR A 40 9.16 14.60 0.73
C THR A 40 8.58 15.34 -0.48
N ARG A 41 7.55 14.79 -1.13
CA ARG A 41 6.85 15.46 -2.21
C ARG A 41 6.07 16.66 -1.66
N PRO A 42 6.14 17.82 -2.31
CA PRO A 42 5.26 18.95 -1.96
C PRO A 42 3.78 18.58 -2.09
N PRO A 43 2.90 19.16 -1.24
CA PRO A 43 1.46 18.95 -1.36
C PRO A 43 0.94 19.47 -2.70
N ARG A 44 -0.03 18.75 -3.26
CA ARG A 44 -0.80 19.19 -4.43
C ARG A 44 -1.99 20.05 -3.97
N PRO A 45 -2.58 20.85 -4.87
CA PRO A 45 -3.82 21.58 -4.54
C PRO A 45 -4.88 20.65 -3.99
N GLY A 46 -5.45 20.99 -2.83
CA GLY A 46 -6.46 20.19 -2.13
C GLY A 46 -5.91 19.11 -1.21
N GLU A 47 -4.60 18.88 -1.16
CA GLU A 47 -3.99 17.96 -0.18
C GLU A 47 -3.67 18.71 1.13
N HIS A 48 -3.92 18.03 2.25
CA HIS A 48 -3.72 18.56 3.60
C HIS A 48 -2.77 17.66 4.39
N ASP A 49 -1.88 18.30 5.14
CA ASP A 49 -0.93 17.60 6.04
C ASP A 49 -1.66 16.79 7.12
N GLY A 50 -1.18 15.60 7.38
CA GLY A 50 -1.76 14.67 8.34
C GLY A 50 -3.05 13.96 7.88
N ILE A 51 -3.62 14.35 6.73
CA ILE A 51 -4.82 13.74 6.15
C ILE A 51 -4.46 12.90 4.93
N HIS A 52 -3.82 13.52 3.94
CA HIS A 52 -3.43 12.84 2.70
C HIS A 52 -2.03 12.25 2.83
N TYR A 53 -1.12 13.03 3.37
CA TYR A 53 0.26 12.67 3.71
C TYR A 53 0.73 13.50 4.91
N PHE A 54 1.78 13.03 5.57
CA PHE A 54 2.64 13.86 6.42
C PHE A 54 3.73 14.44 5.53
N PHE A 55 3.60 15.70 5.14
CA PHE A 55 4.57 16.36 4.26
C PHE A 55 5.81 16.77 5.07
N LYS A 56 6.97 16.30 4.65
CA LYS A 56 8.26 16.47 5.32
C LYS A 56 9.28 17.10 4.38
N SER A 57 10.18 17.91 4.94
CA SER A 57 11.38 18.32 4.21
C SER A 57 12.32 17.12 4.02
N ALA A 58 13.34 17.29 3.16
CA ALA A 58 14.35 16.26 2.97
C ALA A 58 15.10 15.96 4.28
N GLU A 59 15.44 17.00 5.04
CA GLU A 59 16.17 16.94 6.31
C GLU A 59 15.32 16.28 7.41
N GLU A 60 14.03 16.63 7.49
CA GLU A 60 13.10 15.96 8.42
C GLU A 60 12.98 14.46 8.11
N PHE A 61 12.92 14.11 6.82
CA PHE A 61 12.83 12.72 6.42
C PHE A 61 14.12 11.94 6.69
N ASP A 62 15.30 12.56 6.50
CA ASP A 62 16.59 12.00 6.88
C ASP A 62 16.63 11.71 8.38
N SER A 63 16.18 12.64 9.21
CA SER A 63 16.09 12.45 10.66
C SER A 63 15.18 11.28 11.04
N LEU A 64 14.04 11.10 10.36
CA LEU A 64 13.15 9.96 10.59
C LEU A 64 13.84 8.61 10.28
N ILE A 65 14.64 8.57 9.21
CA ILE A 65 15.42 7.38 8.85
C ILE A 65 16.49 7.08 9.91
N GLU A 66 17.30 8.09 10.25
CA GLU A 66 18.41 7.96 11.18
C GLU A 66 17.95 7.53 12.58
N ASN A 67 16.80 8.02 13.02
CA ASN A 67 16.23 7.68 14.32
C ASN A 67 15.41 6.38 14.33
N GLY A 68 15.27 5.68 13.18
CA GLY A 68 14.48 4.46 13.08
C GLY A 68 12.97 4.66 13.27
N GLU A 69 12.46 5.86 12.96
CA GLU A 69 11.06 6.25 13.15
C GLU A 69 10.14 5.81 12.00
N LEU A 70 10.69 5.18 10.97
CA LEU A 70 9.94 4.61 9.85
C LEU A 70 9.90 3.09 9.92
N LEU A 71 8.73 2.50 9.66
CA LEU A 71 8.58 1.04 9.48
C LEU A 71 9.16 0.60 8.14
N GLU A 72 8.99 1.43 7.13
CA GLU A 72 9.51 1.25 5.78
C GLU A 72 9.66 2.61 5.11
N TRP A 73 10.48 2.68 4.10
CA TRP A 73 10.53 3.82 3.19
C TRP A 73 11.12 3.44 1.84
N ALA A 74 10.77 4.19 0.80
CA ALA A 74 11.26 3.99 -0.54
C ALA A 74 11.35 5.31 -1.31
N VAL A 75 12.23 5.33 -2.33
CA VAL A 75 12.28 6.41 -3.32
C VAL A 75 11.37 6.04 -4.49
N VAL A 76 10.41 6.89 -4.78
CA VAL A 76 9.45 6.68 -5.86
C VAL A 76 9.78 7.60 -7.03
N HIS A 77 9.85 7.03 -8.24
CA HIS A 77 10.21 7.74 -9.48
C HIS A 77 11.54 8.51 -9.40
N GLY A 78 12.50 8.02 -8.59
CA GLY A 78 13.85 8.58 -8.46
C GLY A 78 13.93 9.99 -7.85
N ARG A 79 12.84 10.50 -7.26
CA ARG A 79 12.78 11.89 -6.77
C ARG A 79 12.28 12.04 -5.34
N ASN A 80 11.12 11.51 -5.05
CA ASN A 80 10.46 11.72 -3.76
C ASN A 80 10.52 10.47 -2.91
N ARG A 81 10.69 10.67 -1.61
CA ARG A 81 10.64 9.59 -0.62
C ARG A 81 9.26 9.49 -0.03
N TYR A 82 8.85 8.26 0.23
CA TYR A 82 7.62 7.90 0.93
C TYR A 82 7.96 6.90 2.01
N GLY A 83 7.26 6.96 3.12
CA GLY A 83 7.48 6.01 4.22
C GLY A 83 6.33 5.99 5.19
N THR A 84 6.31 4.96 6.03
CA THR A 84 5.28 4.76 7.05
C THR A 84 5.86 5.09 8.42
N LEU A 85 5.24 6.06 9.11
CA LEU A 85 5.63 6.45 10.47
C LEU A 85 5.32 5.31 11.45
N ARG A 86 6.35 4.81 12.13
CA ARG A 86 6.24 3.75 13.13
C ARG A 86 5.30 4.13 14.27
N SER A 87 5.44 5.33 14.81
CA SER A 87 4.68 5.80 15.97
C SER A 87 3.18 5.84 15.73
N THR A 88 2.73 6.26 14.54
CA THR A 88 1.30 6.34 14.21
C THR A 88 0.67 4.95 14.09
N VAL A 89 1.40 4.01 13.51
CA VAL A 89 0.95 2.61 13.36
C VAL A 89 0.89 1.91 14.73
N GLU A 90 1.94 2.05 15.53
CA GLU A 90 1.99 1.45 16.88
C GLU A 90 0.90 2.01 17.79
N ALA A 91 0.64 3.33 17.73
CA ALA A 91 -0.46 3.95 18.48
C ALA A 91 -1.82 3.39 18.06
N ALA A 92 -2.09 3.27 16.76
CA ALA A 92 -3.34 2.73 16.25
C ALA A 92 -3.55 1.26 16.67
N ILE A 93 -2.49 0.45 16.65
CA ILE A 93 -2.53 -0.95 17.12
C ILE A 93 -2.78 -0.99 18.63
N ALA A 94 -2.13 -0.14 19.42
CA ALA A 94 -2.32 -0.05 20.87
C ALA A 94 -3.75 0.36 21.25
N GLU A 95 -4.41 1.17 20.42
CA GLU A 95 -5.83 1.52 20.53
C GLU A 95 -6.79 0.38 20.11
N GLY A 96 -6.25 -0.76 19.66
CA GLY A 96 -7.03 -1.92 19.22
C GLY A 96 -7.64 -1.76 17.81
N ARG A 97 -7.15 -0.82 17.01
CA ARG A 97 -7.60 -0.61 15.64
C ARG A 97 -7.06 -1.69 14.70
N SER A 98 -7.82 -2.02 13.68
CA SER A 98 -7.36 -2.82 12.56
C SER A 98 -6.65 -1.93 11.55
N VAL A 99 -5.33 -2.04 11.50
CA VAL A 99 -4.47 -1.17 10.69
C VAL A 99 -4.24 -1.75 9.31
N LEU A 100 -4.42 -0.93 8.27
CA LEU A 100 -4.09 -1.25 6.88
C LEU A 100 -2.98 -0.32 6.38
N LEU A 101 -1.87 -0.91 5.91
CA LEU A 101 -0.84 -0.22 5.14
C LEU A 101 -1.03 -0.52 3.66
N GLU A 102 -1.11 0.52 2.83
CA GLU A 102 -1.03 0.42 1.38
C GLU A 102 0.34 0.91 0.94
N ILE A 103 1.21 0.00 0.55
CA ILE A 103 2.61 0.28 0.23
C ILE A 103 3.06 -0.48 -1.02
N ASP A 104 4.23 -0.16 -1.54
CA ASP A 104 4.85 -0.90 -2.62
C ASP A 104 5.51 -2.21 -2.13
N LEU A 105 5.98 -3.00 -3.08
CA LEU A 105 6.59 -4.30 -2.80
C LEU A 105 7.87 -4.18 -1.95
N GLN A 106 8.68 -3.16 -2.22
CA GLN A 106 9.90 -2.91 -1.45
C GLN A 106 9.59 -2.55 0.00
N GLY A 107 8.58 -1.70 0.20
CA GLY A 107 8.09 -1.36 1.54
C GLY A 107 7.52 -2.57 2.28
N ALA A 108 6.75 -3.42 1.59
CA ALA A 108 6.20 -4.65 2.17
C ALA A 108 7.29 -5.59 2.70
N ARG A 109 8.39 -5.74 1.97
CA ARG A 109 9.55 -6.55 2.41
C ARG A 109 10.22 -5.97 3.65
N GLN A 110 10.38 -4.64 3.73
CA GLN A 110 10.92 -3.97 4.92
C GLN A 110 10.00 -4.17 6.14
N VAL A 111 8.68 -4.02 5.97
CA VAL A 111 7.72 -4.28 7.06
C VAL A 111 7.77 -5.74 7.50
N LYS A 112 7.97 -6.68 6.57
CA LYS A 112 8.07 -8.11 6.90
C LYS A 112 9.29 -8.42 7.78
N GLU A 113 10.40 -7.72 7.57
CA GLU A 113 11.58 -7.82 8.43
C GLU A 113 11.35 -7.19 9.81
N ALA A 114 10.68 -6.02 9.84
CA ALA A 114 10.46 -5.26 11.09
C ALA A 114 9.31 -5.82 11.94
N VAL A 115 8.25 -6.34 11.31
CA VAL A 115 7.03 -6.84 11.95
C VAL A 115 6.60 -8.16 11.28
N PRO A 116 7.32 -9.26 11.53
CA PRO A 116 7.06 -10.55 10.84
C PRO A 116 5.69 -11.15 11.17
N ASP A 117 5.06 -10.74 12.27
CA ASP A 117 3.71 -11.18 12.67
C ASP A 117 2.57 -10.40 11.97
N ALA A 118 2.87 -9.40 11.16
CA ALA A 118 1.89 -8.71 10.33
C ALA A 118 1.32 -9.67 9.26
N GLN A 119 0.11 -9.36 8.80
CA GLN A 119 -0.50 -10.09 7.68
C GLN A 119 -0.13 -9.40 6.36
N PHE A 120 0.30 -10.17 5.38
CA PHE A 120 0.70 -9.66 4.07
C PHE A 120 -0.28 -10.14 3.00
N VAL A 121 -0.93 -9.19 2.33
CA VAL A 121 -1.92 -9.44 1.29
C VAL A 121 -1.45 -8.87 -0.04
N PHE A 122 -1.39 -9.72 -1.05
CA PHE A 122 -1.06 -9.35 -2.42
C PHE A 122 -2.33 -9.03 -3.19
N LEU A 123 -2.41 -7.84 -3.79
CA LEU A 123 -3.49 -7.48 -4.69
C LEU A 123 -3.07 -7.82 -6.13
N ALA A 124 -3.76 -8.77 -6.74
CA ALA A 124 -3.48 -9.24 -8.08
C ALA A 124 -4.51 -8.72 -9.10
N PRO A 125 -4.11 -8.51 -10.37
CA PRO A 125 -5.06 -8.25 -11.44
C PRO A 125 -5.82 -9.54 -11.80
N PRO A 126 -7.02 -9.45 -12.41
CA PRO A 126 -7.76 -10.63 -12.83
C PRO A 126 -7.07 -11.42 -13.95
N SER A 127 -6.24 -10.74 -14.76
CA SER A 127 -5.42 -11.35 -15.80
C SER A 127 -4.26 -10.45 -16.21
N TRP A 128 -3.26 -11.04 -16.89
CA TRP A 128 -2.17 -10.29 -17.49
C TRP A 128 -2.68 -9.28 -18.53
N ASP A 129 -3.64 -9.65 -19.37
CA ASP A 129 -4.20 -8.79 -20.41
C ASP A 129 -4.90 -7.55 -19.81
N GLU A 130 -5.58 -7.71 -18.67
CA GLU A 130 -6.17 -6.60 -17.95
C GLU A 130 -5.10 -5.68 -17.36
N MET A 131 -4.03 -6.25 -16.82
CA MET A 131 -2.87 -5.48 -16.33
C MET A 131 -2.25 -4.65 -17.45
N VAL A 132 -2.01 -5.25 -18.63
CA VAL A 132 -1.47 -4.57 -19.79
C VAL A 132 -2.39 -3.41 -20.21
N ARG A 133 -3.70 -3.62 -20.27
CA ARG A 133 -4.67 -2.56 -20.61
C ARG A 133 -4.59 -1.39 -19.63
N ARG A 134 -4.48 -1.64 -18.34
CA ARG A 134 -4.37 -0.61 -17.29
C ARG A 134 -3.05 0.16 -17.37
N LEU A 135 -1.96 -0.51 -17.72
CA LEU A 135 -0.63 0.10 -17.86
C LEU A 135 -0.49 0.94 -19.12
N VAL A 136 -1.02 0.46 -20.25
CA VAL A 136 -0.87 1.08 -21.58
C VAL A 136 -1.99 2.08 -21.89
N GLY A 137 -3.12 2.01 -21.22
CA GLY A 137 -4.37 2.71 -21.56
C GLY A 137 -4.37 4.24 -21.45
N ARG A 138 -3.25 4.87 -21.06
CA ARG A 138 -3.16 6.35 -20.97
C ARG A 138 -2.50 7.03 -22.17
N GLY A 139 -1.93 6.29 -23.10
CA GLY A 139 -1.55 6.75 -24.44
C GLY A 139 -0.51 7.87 -24.57
N THR A 140 0.08 8.33 -23.45
CA THR A 140 1.02 9.46 -23.43
C THR A 140 2.49 9.06 -23.34
N GLU A 141 2.78 7.75 -23.33
CA GLU A 141 4.10 7.21 -23.08
C GLU A 141 4.73 6.64 -24.33
N SER A 142 6.06 6.74 -24.40
CA SER A 142 6.84 6.10 -25.45
C SER A 142 6.76 4.57 -25.37
N ALA A 143 7.04 3.89 -26.48
CA ALA A 143 7.10 2.42 -26.51
C ALA A 143 8.13 1.84 -25.53
N GLU A 144 9.23 2.56 -25.30
CA GLU A 144 10.26 2.17 -24.34
C GLU A 144 9.75 2.24 -22.90
N GLU A 145 9.08 3.32 -22.51
CA GLU A 145 8.50 3.48 -21.18
C GLU A 145 7.42 2.42 -20.91
N GLN A 146 6.58 2.12 -21.91
CA GLN A 146 5.59 1.04 -21.82
C GLN A 146 6.25 -0.32 -21.60
N ARG A 147 7.32 -0.62 -22.34
CA ARG A 147 8.07 -1.86 -22.16
C ARG A 147 8.66 -1.99 -20.77
N GLN A 148 9.31 -0.95 -20.26
CA GLN A 148 9.88 -0.91 -18.92
C GLN A 148 8.81 -1.13 -17.85
N ARG A 149 7.63 -0.53 -17.98
CA ARG A 149 6.51 -0.73 -17.05
C ARG A 149 6.00 -2.17 -17.08
N LEU A 150 5.89 -2.78 -18.26
CA LEU A 150 5.46 -4.17 -18.39
C LEU A 150 6.47 -5.14 -17.77
N GLU A 151 7.77 -4.91 -17.96
CA GLU A 151 8.82 -5.72 -17.30
C GLU A 151 8.78 -5.55 -15.77
N THR A 152 8.62 -4.33 -15.29
CA THR A 152 8.45 -4.07 -13.85
C THR A 152 7.22 -4.80 -13.30
N ALA A 153 6.09 -4.73 -13.98
CA ALA A 153 4.86 -5.41 -13.57
C ALA A 153 5.01 -6.94 -13.50
N LYS A 154 5.78 -7.55 -14.43
CA LYS A 154 6.09 -8.98 -14.38
C LYS A 154 6.91 -9.35 -13.14
N LEU A 155 7.92 -8.53 -12.82
CA LEU A 155 8.74 -8.74 -11.62
C LEU A 155 7.91 -8.57 -10.35
N GLU A 156 7.03 -7.58 -10.31
CA GLU A 156 6.13 -7.35 -9.18
C GLU A 156 5.12 -8.50 -9.03
N LEU A 157 4.55 -9.03 -10.12
CA LEU A 157 3.67 -10.20 -10.06
C LEU A 157 4.38 -11.46 -9.58
N ALA A 158 5.65 -11.64 -9.92
CA ALA A 158 6.44 -12.77 -9.48
C ALA A 158 6.67 -12.81 -7.96
N ALA A 159 6.43 -11.71 -7.26
CA ALA A 159 6.55 -11.62 -5.80
C ALA A 159 5.31 -12.14 -5.03
N GLU A 160 4.22 -12.48 -5.70
CA GLU A 160 3.00 -13.00 -5.08
C GLU A 160 3.26 -14.12 -4.04
N PRO A 161 4.14 -15.12 -4.29
CA PRO A 161 4.44 -16.18 -3.32
C PRO A 161 5.08 -15.70 -1.99
N GLU A 162 5.55 -14.48 -1.91
CA GLU A 162 6.10 -13.89 -0.69
C GLU A 162 5.01 -13.47 0.33
N PHE A 163 3.75 -13.46 -0.09
CA PHE A 163 2.60 -12.97 0.68
C PHE A 163 1.78 -14.12 1.29
N ASP A 164 1.05 -13.81 2.36
CA ASP A 164 0.22 -14.79 3.06
C ASP A 164 -1.09 -15.08 2.31
N HIS A 165 -1.65 -14.06 1.64
CA HIS A 165 -2.90 -14.14 0.91
C HIS A 165 -2.83 -13.36 -0.40
N THR A 166 -3.61 -13.79 -1.39
CA THR A 166 -3.82 -13.07 -2.65
C THR A 166 -5.29 -12.70 -2.78
N VAL A 167 -5.56 -11.43 -3.06
CA VAL A 167 -6.89 -10.90 -3.40
C VAL A 167 -6.88 -10.46 -4.86
N ILE A 168 -7.84 -10.91 -5.65
CA ILE A 168 -7.95 -10.53 -7.07
C ILE A 168 -8.83 -9.29 -7.19
N ASN A 169 -8.31 -8.23 -7.81
CA ASN A 169 -9.04 -7.01 -8.06
C ASN A 169 -9.73 -7.03 -9.43
N ASP A 170 -10.76 -7.83 -9.55
CA ASP A 170 -11.70 -7.83 -10.68
C ASP A 170 -12.86 -6.85 -10.46
N ASP A 171 -13.26 -6.66 -9.21
CA ASP A 171 -14.23 -5.69 -8.74
C ASP A 171 -13.76 -5.08 -7.42
N VAL A 172 -13.79 -3.74 -7.32
CA VAL A 172 -13.24 -3.00 -6.18
C VAL A 172 -13.97 -3.34 -4.88
N ARG A 173 -15.30 -3.42 -4.91
CA ARG A 173 -16.10 -3.75 -3.72
C ARG A 173 -15.77 -5.15 -3.23
N ARG A 174 -15.79 -6.13 -4.13
CA ARG A 174 -15.50 -7.52 -3.80
C ARG A 174 -14.08 -7.69 -3.23
N ALA A 175 -13.10 -7.05 -3.85
CA ALA A 175 -11.71 -7.07 -3.36
C ALA A 175 -11.58 -6.41 -1.98
N ALA A 176 -12.29 -5.31 -1.75
CA ALA A 176 -12.34 -4.64 -0.45
C ALA A 176 -13.00 -5.53 0.62
N ASP A 177 -14.14 -6.16 0.31
CA ASP A 177 -14.86 -7.06 1.21
C ASP A 177 -13.99 -8.26 1.60
N GLU A 178 -13.27 -8.85 0.64
CA GLU A 178 -12.35 -9.96 0.88
C GLU A 178 -11.18 -9.53 1.78
N LEU A 179 -10.55 -8.38 1.49
CA LEU A 179 -9.47 -7.84 2.31
C LEU A 179 -9.92 -7.54 3.74
N VAL A 180 -11.07 -6.91 3.92
CA VAL A 180 -11.65 -6.61 5.23
C VAL A 180 -11.95 -7.89 6.01
N SER A 181 -12.45 -8.93 5.33
CA SER A 181 -12.65 -10.26 5.93
C SER A 181 -11.35 -10.88 6.42
N LEU A 182 -10.26 -10.78 5.62
CA LEU A 182 -8.93 -11.23 6.02
C LEU A 182 -8.39 -10.46 7.24
N MET A 183 -8.77 -9.20 7.40
CA MET A 183 -8.46 -8.40 8.59
C MET A 183 -9.28 -8.80 9.82
N GLY A 184 -10.18 -9.77 9.69
CA GLY A 184 -11.05 -10.27 10.78
C GLY A 184 -12.22 -9.35 11.11
N LEU A 185 -12.59 -8.48 10.18
CA LEU A 185 -13.77 -7.61 10.27
C LEU A 185 -14.90 -8.18 9.40
N THR A 186 -16.14 -7.80 9.73
CA THR A 186 -17.30 -8.20 8.94
C THR A 186 -17.49 -7.22 7.79
N PRO A 187 -17.57 -7.69 6.53
CA PRO A 187 -17.94 -6.83 5.42
C PRO A 187 -19.32 -6.20 5.64
N ASN A 188 -19.50 -5.00 5.10
CA ASN A 188 -20.82 -4.36 5.13
C ASN A 188 -21.77 -5.12 4.19
N PRO A 189 -23.03 -5.34 4.60
CA PRO A 189 -24.03 -6.02 3.80
C PRO A 189 -24.38 -5.26 2.51
#